data_627a52c073518a51378d3319aff6107c
#
_entry.id   627a52c073518a51378d3319aff6107c
#
_cell.length_a   1.000
_cell.length_b   1.000
_cell.length_c   1.000
_cell.angle_alpha   90.00
_cell.angle_beta   90.00
_cell.angle_gamma   90.00
#
_symmetry.space_group_name_H-M   'P 1'
#
loop_
_entity.id
_entity.type
_entity.pdbx_description
1 polymer ?
#
loop_
_entity_poly.entity_id
_entity_poly.type
_entity_poly.pdbx_seq_one_letter_code
_entity_poly.pdbx_strand_id
1 'polypeptide(L)'
;MTPADPGLYDGVVTHVRHAPHRHRLRYRMFMLLLDIDRLDETVAGLKRLSRNRFNWFSFHDRDHLPKDAGKDADLRGFIDGHMRAAGLSPDGGPVQLLCMPRMLGYVFNPLSVWFCWRRTGELAAVL
;
A
#
# COMPACT_ATOMS: atom_id res chain seq x y z
N MET A 1 19.06 -3.85 4.69
CA MET A 1 17.85 -3.77 3.84
C MET A 1 17.52 -2.31 3.61
N THR A 2 17.22 -1.93 2.40
CA THR A 2 16.87 -0.55 2.02
C THR A 2 15.50 -0.56 1.34
N PRO A 3 14.77 0.57 1.34
CA PRO A 3 13.53 0.66 0.59
C PRO A 3 13.72 0.31 -0.89
N ALA A 4 12.82 -0.47 -1.44
CA ALA A 4 12.81 -0.77 -2.87
C ALA A 4 12.28 0.43 -3.66
N ASP A 5 12.58 0.48 -4.95
CA ASP A 5 12.06 1.55 -5.81
C ASP A 5 10.54 1.40 -5.98
N PRO A 6 9.78 2.52 -5.95
CA PRO A 6 8.38 2.49 -6.32
C PRO A 6 8.19 1.96 -7.74
N GLY A 7 7.12 1.20 -7.96
CA GLY A 7 6.87 0.64 -9.27
C GLY A 7 5.81 -0.46 -9.27
N LEU A 8 5.70 -1.08 -10.43
CA LEU A 8 4.82 -2.24 -10.63
C LEU A 8 5.62 -3.52 -10.41
N TYR A 9 5.11 -4.36 -9.54
CA TYR A 9 5.71 -5.64 -9.20
C TYR A 9 4.79 -6.78 -9.60
N ASP A 10 5.29 -7.71 -10.40
CA ASP A 10 4.61 -8.96 -10.75
C ASP A 10 5.12 -10.06 -9.83
N GLY A 11 4.21 -10.86 -9.32
CA GLY A 11 4.57 -11.89 -8.36
C GLY A 11 3.59 -13.05 -8.33
N VAL A 12 3.94 -14.01 -7.51
CA VAL A 12 3.12 -15.19 -7.27
C VAL A 12 2.70 -15.21 -5.80
N VAL A 13 1.39 -15.29 -5.57
CA VAL A 13 0.83 -15.47 -4.23
C VAL A 13 0.52 -16.95 -4.03
N THR A 14 1.02 -17.48 -2.93
CA THR A 14 0.68 -18.83 -2.49
C THR A 14 -0.04 -18.73 -1.15
N HIS A 15 -1.26 -19.22 -1.11
CA HIS A 15 -2.06 -19.28 0.10
C HIS A 15 -2.28 -20.75 0.47
N VAL A 16 -1.89 -21.12 1.68
CA VAL A 16 -2.04 -22.49 2.19
C VAL A 16 -2.94 -22.44 3.42
N ARG A 17 -4.05 -23.19 3.34
CA ARG A 17 -4.94 -23.38 4.49
C ARG A 17 -4.69 -24.80 5.05
N HIS A 18 -4.46 -24.87 6.36
CA HIS A 18 -4.15 -26.13 7.03
C HIS A 18 -5.35 -26.80 7.69
N ALA A 19 -6.41 -26.03 7.99
CA ALA A 19 -7.61 -26.55 8.66
C ALA A 19 -8.88 -25.90 8.07
N PRO A 20 -10.03 -26.60 8.03
CA PRO A 20 -10.25 -28.01 8.37
C PRO A 20 -9.64 -29.01 7.39
N HIS A 21 -9.41 -28.59 6.14
CA HIS A 21 -8.75 -29.37 5.10
C HIS A 21 -7.59 -28.58 4.52
N ARG A 22 -6.50 -29.28 4.22
CA ARG A 22 -5.36 -28.66 3.57
C ARG A 22 -5.75 -28.25 2.15
N HIS A 23 -5.63 -26.97 1.87
CA HIS A 23 -5.88 -26.39 0.56
C HIS A 23 -4.75 -25.42 0.20
N ARG A 24 -4.21 -25.56 -1.00
CA ARG A 24 -3.17 -24.67 -1.52
C ARG A 24 -3.69 -23.96 -2.75
N LEU A 25 -3.71 -22.64 -2.68
CA LEU A 25 -4.03 -21.77 -3.80
C LEU A 25 -2.77 -21.02 -4.23
N ARG A 26 -2.50 -21.05 -5.51
CA ARG A 26 -1.36 -20.33 -6.10
C ARG A 26 -1.85 -19.59 -7.34
N TYR A 27 -1.56 -18.27 -7.39
CA TYR A 27 -1.94 -17.45 -8.53
C TYR A 27 -0.94 -16.31 -8.74
N ARG A 28 -0.86 -15.84 -9.97
CA ARG A 28 -0.08 -14.66 -10.31
C ARG A 28 -0.89 -13.40 -10.05
N MET A 29 -0.23 -12.37 -9.55
CA MET A 29 -0.84 -11.05 -9.41
C MET A 29 0.23 -9.98 -9.59
N PHE A 30 -0.21 -8.77 -9.92
CA PHE A 30 0.64 -7.61 -9.89
C PHE A 30 0.18 -6.67 -8.77
N MET A 31 1.13 -5.92 -8.22
CA MET A 31 0.86 -4.92 -7.19
C MET A 31 1.70 -3.68 -7.46
N LEU A 32 1.21 -2.54 -7.01
CA LEU A 32 1.96 -1.30 -7.01
C LEU A 32 2.65 -1.12 -5.66
N LEU A 33 3.93 -0.77 -5.71
CA LEU A 33 4.65 -0.26 -4.54
C LEU A 33 4.77 1.25 -4.70
N LEU A 34 4.17 1.99 -3.79
CA LEU A 34 4.06 3.45 -3.85
C LEU A 34 4.64 4.08 -2.60
N ASP A 35 5.39 5.17 -2.77
CA ASP A 35 5.75 6.05 -1.66
C ASP A 35 4.57 6.97 -1.39
N ILE A 36 3.98 6.90 -0.18
CA ILE A 36 2.76 7.64 0.14
C ILE A 36 2.95 9.15 0.18
N ASP A 37 4.16 9.63 0.37
CA ASP A 37 4.46 11.06 0.38
C ASP A 37 4.75 11.62 -1.02
N ARG A 38 4.85 10.75 -2.04
CA ARG A 38 5.21 11.09 -3.41
C ARG A 38 4.21 10.60 -4.45
N LEU A 39 2.96 10.40 -4.05
CA LEU A 39 1.91 9.85 -4.93
C LEU A 39 1.64 10.75 -6.13
N ASP A 40 1.54 12.06 -5.92
CA ASP A 40 1.26 13.01 -7.00
C ASP A 40 2.40 13.07 -8.02
N GLU A 41 3.63 13.01 -7.57
CA GLU A 41 4.81 12.93 -8.45
C GLU A 41 4.79 11.64 -9.28
N THR A 42 4.44 10.54 -8.65
CA THR A 42 4.40 9.23 -9.30
C THR A 42 3.35 9.21 -10.42
N VAL A 43 2.13 9.68 -10.15
CA VAL A 43 1.06 9.65 -11.14
C VAL A 43 1.23 10.72 -12.22
N ALA A 44 1.91 11.83 -11.93
CA ALA A 44 2.14 12.90 -12.89
C ALA A 44 2.88 12.43 -14.16
N GLY A 45 3.76 11.43 -14.02
CA GLY A 45 4.48 10.84 -15.14
C GLY A 45 3.75 9.71 -15.86
N LEU A 46 2.54 9.34 -15.43
CA LEU A 46 1.83 8.17 -15.93
C LEU A 46 0.45 8.55 -16.46
N LYS A 47 0.18 8.26 -17.73
CA LYS A 47 -1.10 8.61 -18.36
C LYS A 47 -2.26 7.73 -17.92
N ARG A 48 -1.99 6.47 -17.60
CA ARG A 48 -3.01 5.46 -17.31
C ARG A 48 -3.25 5.20 -15.83
N LEU A 49 -2.47 5.82 -14.97
CA LEU A 49 -2.64 5.77 -13.51
C LEU A 49 -2.94 7.17 -12.99
N SER A 50 -4.02 7.31 -12.26
CA SER A 50 -4.44 8.57 -11.62
C SER A 50 -4.65 8.39 -10.13
N ARG A 51 -4.57 9.49 -9.39
CA ARG A 51 -4.88 9.53 -7.97
C ARG A 51 -6.24 10.19 -7.74
N ASN A 52 -7.10 9.51 -6.99
CA ASN A 52 -8.42 10.00 -6.56
C ASN A 52 -9.36 10.38 -7.71
N ARG A 53 -9.16 9.84 -8.89
CA ARG A 53 -10.05 10.02 -10.04
C ARG A 53 -10.04 8.80 -10.96
N PHE A 54 -11.09 8.67 -11.76
CA PHE A 54 -11.26 7.55 -12.68
C PHE A 54 -10.16 7.52 -13.76
N ASN A 55 -9.63 6.33 -14.01
CA ASN A 55 -8.71 6.05 -15.11
C ASN A 55 -8.71 4.53 -15.37
N TRP A 56 -7.92 4.07 -16.33
CA TRP A 56 -7.63 2.65 -16.52
C TRP A 56 -7.16 2.01 -15.22
N PHE A 57 -6.19 2.65 -14.56
CA PHE A 57 -5.75 2.33 -13.21
C PHE A 57 -5.88 3.56 -12.34
N SER A 58 -6.32 3.39 -11.12
CA SER A 58 -6.42 4.50 -10.19
C SER A 58 -6.11 4.07 -8.75
N PHE A 59 -5.39 4.95 -8.06
CA PHE A 59 -5.16 4.86 -6.63
C PHE A 59 -6.09 5.85 -5.93
N HIS A 60 -6.91 5.35 -5.02
CA HIS A 60 -7.77 6.19 -4.20
C HIS A 60 -7.35 6.07 -2.74
N ASP A 61 -7.02 7.20 -2.14
CA ASP A 61 -6.59 7.26 -0.74
C ASP A 61 -7.64 6.62 0.18
N ARG A 62 -8.91 6.84 -0.08
CA ARG A 62 -10.02 6.30 0.73
C ARG A 62 -10.09 4.77 0.76
N ASP A 63 -9.52 4.08 -0.23
CA ASP A 63 -9.50 2.61 -0.26
C ASP A 63 -8.56 2.02 0.79
N HIS A 64 -7.66 2.84 1.33
CA HIS A 64 -6.63 2.47 2.29
C HIS A 64 -6.79 3.14 3.65
N LEU A 65 -7.87 3.88 3.83
CA LEU A 65 -8.25 4.53 5.08
C LEU A 65 -9.49 3.85 5.68
N PRO A 66 -9.70 3.94 7.00
CA PRO A 66 -10.95 3.47 7.60
C PRO A 66 -12.16 4.16 7.00
N LYS A 67 -13.27 3.46 6.88
CA LYS A 67 -14.51 4.02 6.31
C LYS A 67 -15.06 5.19 7.11
N ASP A 68 -14.79 5.22 8.40
CA ASP A 68 -15.20 6.28 9.33
C ASP A 68 -14.13 7.37 9.50
N ALA A 69 -13.05 7.32 8.72
CA ALA A 69 -12.04 8.37 8.75
C ALA A 69 -12.66 9.72 8.33
N GLY A 70 -12.27 10.79 9.02
CA GLY A 70 -12.73 12.14 8.72
C GLY A 70 -12.24 12.63 7.36
N LYS A 71 -12.82 13.73 6.87
CA LYS A 71 -12.46 14.33 5.57
C LYS A 71 -10.98 14.75 5.49
N ASP A 72 -10.40 15.11 6.64
CA ASP A 72 -9.02 15.57 6.74
C ASP A 72 -8.04 14.43 7.02
N ALA A 73 -8.53 13.18 7.09
CA ALA A 73 -7.67 12.03 7.28
C ALA A 73 -6.81 11.81 6.05
N ASP A 74 -5.51 11.60 6.28
CA ASP A 74 -4.54 11.29 5.24
C ASP A 74 -3.81 9.98 5.55
N LEU A 75 -3.12 9.46 4.54
CA LEU A 75 -2.40 8.19 4.65
C LEU A 75 -1.26 8.29 5.66
N ARG A 76 -0.54 9.40 5.67
CA ARG A 76 0.59 9.61 6.59
C ARG A 76 0.12 9.62 8.04
N GLY A 77 -0.90 10.37 8.34
CA GLY A 77 -1.48 10.42 9.70
C GLY A 77 -2.01 9.07 10.14
N PHE A 78 -2.64 8.34 9.24
CA PHE A 78 -3.16 6.99 9.52
C PHE A 78 -2.03 6.03 9.94
N ILE A 79 -0.96 5.93 9.15
CA ILE A 79 0.12 4.99 9.43
C ILE A 79 0.96 5.42 10.64
N ASP A 80 1.19 6.72 10.80
CA ASP A 80 1.90 7.24 11.96
C ASP A 80 1.13 6.95 13.26
N GLY A 81 -0.20 7.05 13.21
CA GLY A 81 -1.06 6.68 14.34
C GLY A 81 -0.94 5.20 14.72
N HIS A 82 -0.88 4.31 13.73
CA HIS A 82 -0.66 2.89 13.97
C HIS A 82 0.72 2.61 14.56
N MET A 83 1.76 3.29 14.09
CA MET A 83 3.10 3.16 14.66
C MET A 83 3.12 3.58 16.13
N ARG A 84 2.51 4.72 16.46
CA ARG A 84 2.44 5.19 17.86
C ARG A 84 1.66 4.22 18.75
N ALA A 85 0.55 3.68 18.25
CA ALA A 85 -0.24 2.68 18.98
C ALA A 85 0.56 1.40 19.26
N ALA A 86 1.52 1.07 18.41
CA ALA A 86 2.43 -0.06 18.58
C ALA A 86 3.67 0.29 19.45
N GLY A 87 3.74 1.49 20.01
CA GLY A 87 4.86 1.93 20.83
C GLY A 87 6.07 2.43 20.02
N LEU A 88 5.89 2.69 18.73
CA LEU A 88 6.94 3.20 17.85
C LEU A 88 6.77 4.70 17.64
N SER A 89 7.88 5.43 17.62
CA SER A 89 7.87 6.88 17.34
C SER A 89 8.21 7.09 15.87
N PRO A 90 7.27 7.63 15.05
CA PRO A 90 7.57 7.97 13.66
C PRO A 90 8.67 9.03 13.59
N ASP A 91 9.63 8.86 12.70
CA ASP A 91 10.72 9.83 12.50
C ASP A 91 10.65 10.57 11.16
N GLY A 92 9.55 10.40 10.44
CA GLY A 92 9.37 10.97 9.11
C GLY A 92 10.10 10.24 7.99
N GLY A 93 10.57 9.03 8.25
CA GLY A 93 11.16 8.16 7.23
C GLY A 93 10.15 7.75 6.16
N PRO A 94 10.62 7.19 5.03
CA PRO A 94 9.74 6.77 3.94
C PRO A 94 8.72 5.72 4.39
N VAL A 95 7.51 5.83 3.88
CA VAL A 95 6.48 4.79 4.03
C VAL A 95 6.03 4.36 2.65
N GLN A 96 6.14 3.07 2.40
CA GLN A 96 5.74 2.48 1.13
C GLN A 96 4.50 1.63 1.32
N LEU A 97 3.57 1.74 0.39
CA LEU A 97 2.34 0.95 0.36
C LEU A 97 2.37 0.02 -0.84
N LEU A 98 2.33 -1.27 -0.56
CA LEU A 98 2.16 -2.31 -1.57
C LEU A 98 0.68 -2.65 -1.66
N CYS A 99 0.06 -2.40 -2.81
CA CYS A 99 -1.38 -2.55 -3.00
C CYS A 99 -1.74 -2.79 -4.45
N MET A 100 -3.00 -3.17 -4.69
CA MET A 100 -3.55 -3.19 -6.04
C MET A 100 -4.32 -1.90 -6.32
N PRO A 101 -4.14 -1.30 -7.52
CA PRO A 101 -4.96 -0.16 -7.92
C PRO A 101 -6.37 -0.61 -8.30
N ARG A 102 -7.31 0.33 -8.36
CA ARG A 102 -8.57 0.11 -9.05
C ARG A 102 -8.31 -0.05 -10.55
N MET A 103 -9.05 -0.94 -11.17
CA MET A 103 -9.05 -1.12 -12.63
C MET A 103 -10.40 -0.68 -13.18
N LEU A 104 -10.42 0.37 -14.03
CA LEU A 104 -11.65 0.98 -14.56
C LEU A 104 -12.69 1.29 -13.46
N GLY A 105 -12.21 1.77 -12.32
CA GLY A 105 -13.03 2.08 -11.15
C GLY A 105 -13.43 0.88 -10.29
N TYR A 106 -13.14 -0.34 -10.71
CA TYR A 106 -13.43 -1.54 -9.93
C TYR A 106 -12.38 -1.75 -8.85
N VAL A 107 -12.84 -1.89 -7.60
CA VAL A 107 -11.98 -2.11 -6.44
C VAL A 107 -11.76 -3.59 -6.25
N PHE A 108 -10.51 -4.03 -6.38
CA PHE A 108 -10.09 -5.36 -5.97
C PHE A 108 -8.72 -5.24 -5.32
N ASN A 109 -8.71 -5.17 -4.00
CA ASN A 109 -7.49 -5.01 -3.21
C ASN A 109 -7.51 -6.03 -2.06
N PRO A 110 -7.09 -7.29 -2.33
CA PRO A 110 -7.18 -8.36 -1.34
C PRO A 110 -6.20 -8.19 -0.19
N LEU A 111 -5.12 -7.41 -0.41
CA LEU A 111 -4.08 -7.21 0.57
C LEU A 111 -3.39 -5.87 0.33
N SER A 112 -3.21 -5.12 1.39
CA SER A 112 -2.35 -3.94 1.42
C SER A 112 -1.28 -4.14 2.48
N VAL A 113 -0.04 -3.84 2.13
CA VAL A 113 1.08 -3.96 3.07
C VAL A 113 1.83 -2.63 3.13
N TRP A 114 2.00 -2.13 4.34
CA TRP A 114 2.70 -0.88 4.62
C TRP A 114 4.09 -1.20 5.13
N PHE A 115 5.12 -0.66 4.46
CA PHE A 115 6.51 -0.76 4.91
C PHE A 115 6.94 0.58 5.47
N CYS A 116 7.16 0.64 6.77
CA CYS A 116 7.51 1.87 7.48
C CYS A 116 9.02 1.88 7.74
N TRP A 117 9.73 2.79 7.10
CA TRP A 117 11.18 2.89 7.18
C TRP A 117 11.60 4.04 8.10
N ARG A 118 12.73 3.88 8.76
CA ARG A 118 13.42 4.97 9.43
C ARG A 118 14.18 5.82 8.41
N ARG A 119 14.47 7.05 8.77
CA ARG A 119 15.34 7.90 7.94
C ARG A 119 16.72 7.31 7.69
N THR A 120 17.19 6.46 8.60
CA THR A 120 18.44 5.70 8.45
C THR A 120 18.39 4.61 7.39
N GLY A 121 17.22 4.28 6.86
CA GLY A 121 17.02 3.16 5.94
C GLY A 121 16.69 1.83 6.62
N GLU A 122 16.55 1.81 7.95
CA GLU A 122 16.14 0.63 8.69
C GLU A 122 14.63 0.44 8.61
N LEU A 123 14.19 -0.81 8.43
CA LEU A 123 12.76 -1.15 8.46
C LEU A 123 12.27 -1.16 9.91
N ALA A 124 11.36 -0.24 10.23
CA ALA A 124 10.84 -0.09 11.59
C ALA A 124 9.59 -0.93 11.83
N ALA A 125 8.72 -1.04 10.83
CA ALA A 125 7.44 -1.76 10.97
C ALA A 125 6.90 -2.21 9.63
N VAL A 126 6.09 -3.26 9.68
CA VAL A 126 5.25 -3.74 8.57
C VAL A 126 3.83 -3.91 9.10
N LEU A 127 2.86 -3.32 8.40
CA LEU A 127 1.44 -3.39 8.76
C LEU A 127 0.65 -4.02 7.62
#